data_75d9a6230769e088274ef3d0ab77451f
#
_entry.id   75d9a6230769e088274ef3d0ab77451f
#
_cell.length_a   1.000
_cell.length_b   1.000
_cell.length_c   1.000
_cell.angle_alpha   90.00
_cell.angle_beta   90.00
_cell.angle_gamma   90.00
#
_symmetry.space_group_name_H-M   'P 1'
#
loop_
_entity.id
_entity.type
_entity.pdbx_description
1 polymer ?
#
loop_
_entity_poly.entity_id
_entity_poly.type
_entity_poly.pdbx_seq_one_letter_code
_entity_poly.pdbx_strand_id
1 'polypeptide(L)'
;MNILKDIVNYVLNLGAPVFVPLIMFIIAMAARLKLSRAVKAALILGVAFSGMTLVVNYMMDSISPAAKSMSRLFHLSLNAIDAGWTGVAAITWSYKSAFMFFPLLLAINFIMLTFKMTKTLNVDMWNVWNKIFTYVVVLYFTKNVLFGFIVASLQIILELKAGDMWQRHIEDLTGMPGVTVPHFITLFAVLLQPLNKILDFIPIMNKPADANALQKKIGIFGDNTVMGAIIGVLLGFGAGYSVSGSLKLAVEAATAMTLFPMVSKLFMEALSPIAEAMNTMMKKHFHGREIYIGLDWPILAGRNELWVTVIILVPIMLIMAMLLPGNTVLPFAGIINLSFVVAALLLTGANLWRMLTLGIITTPIFLYGATYFAPIITNLAKTTGAVKVHAGQQLSWSTFEGPDFRLFFAQAFNGQWWAIGLSLLWLAGFVWLYFDQNKIALPSKRYVIAGGTAAIVSEQPSSVQPSIGEDKEYEISDIDGIDFSNVTKKNTSKKNVPTKEYDLNDIDGQDFSHVSKKK
;
A
#
# COMPACT_ATOMS: atom_id res chain seq x y z
N MET A 1 -8.15 2.47 -40.66
CA MET A 1 -7.34 2.92 -39.51
C MET A 1 -8.09 3.94 -38.64
N ASN A 2 -9.01 4.72 -39.15
CA ASN A 2 -9.79 5.71 -38.37
C ASN A 2 -10.82 5.07 -37.44
N ILE A 3 -11.58 4.05 -37.88
CA ILE A 3 -12.64 3.41 -37.07
C ILE A 3 -12.09 2.80 -35.76
N LEU A 4 -10.98 2.09 -35.82
CA LEU A 4 -10.37 1.51 -34.62
C LEU A 4 -9.91 2.60 -33.62
N LYS A 5 -9.32 3.68 -34.15
CA LYS A 5 -8.93 4.84 -33.35
C LYS A 5 -10.15 5.51 -32.70
N ASP A 6 -11.26 5.62 -33.43
CA ASP A 6 -12.50 6.23 -32.95
C ASP A 6 -13.15 5.37 -31.87
N ILE A 7 -13.18 4.04 -32.04
CA ILE A 7 -13.65 3.10 -31.01
C ILE A 7 -12.79 3.18 -29.75
N VAL A 8 -11.45 3.16 -29.90
CA VAL A 8 -10.53 3.26 -28.74
C VAL A 8 -10.72 4.60 -28.03
N ASN A 9 -10.81 5.70 -28.76
CA ASN A 9 -11.06 7.01 -28.17
C ASN A 9 -12.42 7.08 -27.47
N TYR A 10 -13.47 6.51 -28.06
CA TYR A 10 -14.78 6.42 -27.44
C TYR A 10 -14.71 5.69 -26.10
N VAL A 11 -14.10 4.48 -26.07
CA VAL A 11 -13.96 3.69 -24.84
C VAL A 11 -13.15 4.43 -23.78
N LEU A 12 -12.03 5.06 -24.16
CA LEU A 12 -11.22 5.85 -23.22
C LEU A 12 -11.96 7.07 -22.65
N ASN A 13 -12.88 7.66 -23.43
CA ASN A 13 -13.66 8.81 -22.99
C ASN A 13 -14.84 8.44 -22.07
N LEU A 14 -15.19 7.14 -21.92
CA LEU A 14 -16.18 6.67 -20.95
C LEU A 14 -15.69 6.81 -19.49
N GLY A 15 -14.39 7.11 -19.30
CA GLY A 15 -13.79 7.28 -17.98
C GLY A 15 -13.32 5.96 -17.35
N ALA A 16 -12.46 6.08 -16.33
CA ALA A 16 -11.83 4.94 -15.67
C ALA A 16 -12.81 3.88 -15.15
N PRO A 17 -13.97 4.23 -14.58
CA PRO A 17 -14.94 3.24 -14.10
C PRO A 17 -15.45 2.28 -15.18
N VAL A 18 -15.26 2.61 -16.46
CA VAL A 18 -15.70 1.78 -17.58
C VAL A 18 -14.52 1.22 -18.37
N PHE A 19 -13.57 2.08 -18.79
CA PHE A 19 -12.50 1.59 -19.68
C PHE A 19 -11.53 0.65 -18.99
N VAL A 20 -11.18 0.88 -17.70
CA VAL A 20 -10.25 0.00 -16.97
C VAL A 20 -10.86 -1.39 -16.74
N PRO A 21 -12.11 -1.53 -16.27
CA PRO A 21 -12.80 -2.82 -16.20
C PRO A 21 -12.87 -3.57 -17.53
N LEU A 22 -13.14 -2.88 -18.65
CA LEU A 22 -13.16 -3.52 -19.96
C LEU A 22 -11.81 -4.11 -20.34
N ILE A 23 -10.73 -3.37 -20.12
CA ILE A 23 -9.37 -3.86 -20.39
C ILE A 23 -9.03 -5.03 -19.48
N MET A 24 -9.36 -4.94 -18.17
CA MET A 24 -9.11 -6.00 -17.22
C MET A 24 -9.93 -7.26 -17.53
N PHE A 25 -11.15 -7.11 -18.05
CA PHE A 25 -11.94 -8.22 -18.57
C PHE A 25 -11.23 -8.94 -19.73
N ILE A 26 -10.68 -8.18 -20.70
CA ILE A 26 -9.91 -8.76 -21.82
C ILE A 26 -8.67 -9.52 -21.29
N ILE A 27 -7.93 -8.94 -20.34
CA ILE A 27 -6.77 -9.57 -19.71
C ILE A 27 -7.19 -10.85 -18.97
N ALA A 28 -8.29 -10.82 -18.22
CA ALA A 28 -8.84 -11.97 -17.53
C ALA A 28 -9.18 -13.13 -18.48
N MET A 29 -9.80 -12.80 -19.62
CA MET A 29 -10.11 -13.79 -20.65
C MET A 29 -8.85 -14.36 -21.32
N ALA A 30 -7.84 -13.52 -21.57
CA ALA A 30 -6.53 -13.95 -22.08
C ALA A 30 -5.80 -14.88 -21.07
N ALA A 31 -5.95 -14.63 -19.77
CA ALA A 31 -5.46 -15.47 -18.69
C ALA A 31 -6.29 -16.76 -18.47
N ARG A 32 -7.30 -17.00 -19.31
CA ARG A 32 -8.22 -18.16 -19.25
C ARG A 32 -9.08 -18.22 -18.00
N LEU A 33 -9.38 -17.09 -17.38
CA LEU A 33 -10.35 -17.02 -16.28
C LEU A 33 -11.76 -17.37 -16.82
N LYS A 34 -12.58 -18.06 -16.00
CA LYS A 34 -13.98 -18.37 -16.36
C LYS A 34 -14.75 -17.07 -16.61
N LEU A 35 -15.58 -17.04 -17.67
CA LEU A 35 -16.33 -15.85 -18.10
C LEU A 35 -17.09 -15.17 -16.94
N SER A 36 -17.79 -15.94 -16.13
CA SER A 36 -18.55 -15.41 -14.97
C SER A 36 -17.67 -14.70 -13.96
N ARG A 37 -16.49 -15.27 -13.65
CA ARG A 37 -15.50 -14.63 -12.75
C ARG A 37 -14.91 -13.38 -13.38
N ALA A 38 -14.59 -13.40 -14.68
CA ALA A 38 -14.06 -12.24 -15.39
C ALA A 38 -15.05 -11.08 -15.44
N VAL A 39 -16.34 -11.36 -15.70
CA VAL A 39 -17.42 -10.35 -15.66
C VAL A 39 -17.59 -9.79 -14.26
N LYS A 40 -17.67 -10.65 -13.22
CA LYS A 40 -17.79 -10.21 -11.82
C LYS A 40 -16.61 -9.31 -11.43
N ALA A 41 -15.38 -9.72 -11.72
CA ALA A 41 -14.18 -8.94 -11.45
C ALA A 41 -14.22 -7.56 -12.13
N ALA A 42 -14.59 -7.50 -13.41
CA ALA A 42 -14.70 -6.24 -14.14
C ALA A 42 -15.78 -5.31 -13.53
N LEU A 43 -16.94 -5.84 -13.18
CA LEU A 43 -18.01 -5.05 -12.55
C LEU A 43 -17.59 -4.50 -11.18
N ILE A 44 -17.01 -5.33 -10.31
CA ILE A 44 -16.51 -4.90 -8.99
C ILE A 44 -15.44 -3.83 -9.16
N LEU A 45 -14.56 -3.95 -10.15
CA LEU A 45 -13.54 -2.95 -10.44
C LEU A 45 -14.17 -1.59 -10.83
N GLY A 46 -15.21 -1.57 -11.66
CA GLY A 46 -15.97 -0.36 -11.99
C GLY A 46 -16.63 0.28 -10.78
N VAL A 47 -17.23 -0.55 -9.89
CA VAL A 47 -17.80 -0.10 -8.62
C VAL A 47 -16.72 0.49 -7.73
N ALA A 48 -15.53 -0.14 -7.65
CA ALA A 48 -14.41 0.35 -6.86
C ALA A 48 -13.93 1.74 -7.33
N PHE A 49 -13.79 1.97 -8.64
CA PHE A 49 -13.45 3.29 -9.20
C PHE A 49 -14.49 4.35 -8.87
N SER A 50 -15.77 4.03 -9.07
CA SER A 50 -16.87 4.95 -8.76
C SER A 50 -16.94 5.25 -7.26
N GLY A 51 -16.82 4.22 -6.41
CA GLY A 51 -16.81 4.36 -4.96
C GLY A 51 -15.62 5.20 -4.46
N MET A 52 -14.42 5.00 -5.02
CA MET A 52 -13.26 5.79 -4.65
C MET A 52 -13.43 7.27 -5.01
N THR A 53 -13.98 7.56 -6.20
CA THR A 53 -14.29 8.93 -6.61
C THR A 53 -15.26 9.60 -5.64
N LEU A 54 -16.31 8.88 -5.19
CA LEU A 54 -17.26 9.38 -4.19
C LEU A 54 -16.56 9.71 -2.87
N VAL A 55 -15.73 8.80 -2.35
CA VAL A 55 -15.03 9.00 -1.07
C VAL A 55 -14.05 10.17 -1.13
N VAL A 56 -13.27 10.29 -2.22
CA VAL A 56 -12.33 11.42 -2.39
C VAL A 56 -13.09 12.75 -2.49
N ASN A 57 -14.17 12.81 -3.26
CA ASN A 57 -14.98 14.04 -3.34
C ASN A 57 -15.60 14.39 -1.99
N TYR A 58 -16.18 13.40 -1.28
CA TYR A 58 -16.73 13.60 0.06
C TYR A 58 -15.67 14.15 1.04
N MET A 59 -14.49 13.57 1.04
CA MET A 59 -13.37 14.06 1.86
C MET A 59 -13.01 15.51 1.50
N MET A 60 -12.90 15.80 0.20
CA MET A 60 -12.57 17.16 -0.26
C MET A 60 -13.62 18.18 0.19
N ASP A 61 -14.89 17.84 0.07
CA ASP A 61 -16.01 18.73 0.46
C ASP A 61 -16.05 18.96 1.97
N SER A 62 -15.71 17.94 2.78
CA SER A 62 -15.74 18.00 4.25
C SER A 62 -14.51 18.71 4.83
N ILE A 63 -13.31 18.37 4.37
CA ILE A 63 -12.04 18.84 5.00
C ILE A 63 -11.58 20.19 4.45
N SER A 64 -11.84 20.49 3.17
CA SER A 64 -11.38 21.73 2.54
C SER A 64 -11.82 23.01 3.23
N PRO A 65 -13.08 23.16 3.72
CA PRO A 65 -13.50 24.36 4.44
C PRO A 65 -12.70 24.58 5.74
N ALA A 66 -12.43 23.48 6.49
CA ALA A 66 -11.63 23.55 7.70
C ALA A 66 -10.18 23.95 7.41
N ALA A 67 -9.54 23.34 6.40
CA ALA A 67 -8.20 23.70 5.96
C ALA A 67 -8.08 25.17 5.58
N LYS A 68 -9.07 25.73 4.85
CA LYS A 68 -9.12 27.15 4.49
C LYS A 68 -9.27 28.05 5.72
N SER A 69 -10.11 27.67 6.68
CA SER A 69 -10.28 28.42 7.93
C SER A 69 -8.99 28.42 8.76
N MET A 70 -8.35 27.28 8.93
CA MET A 70 -7.06 27.18 9.61
C MET A 70 -5.99 28.05 8.94
N SER A 71 -5.91 27.99 7.61
CA SER A 71 -4.96 28.82 6.84
C SER A 71 -5.16 30.32 7.12
N ARG A 72 -6.39 30.77 7.26
CA ARG A 72 -6.69 32.18 7.60
C ARG A 72 -6.34 32.52 9.04
N LEU A 73 -6.72 31.65 10.00
CA LEU A 73 -6.53 31.91 11.43
C LEU A 73 -5.06 31.90 11.84
N PHE A 74 -4.28 30.98 11.29
CA PHE A 74 -2.88 30.79 11.66
C PHE A 74 -1.89 31.35 10.63
N HIS A 75 -2.40 32.06 9.60
CA HIS A 75 -1.57 32.58 8.49
C HIS A 75 -0.74 31.48 7.81
N LEU A 76 -1.28 30.26 7.72
CA LEU A 76 -0.65 29.10 7.07
C LEU A 76 -1.12 28.99 5.62
N SER A 77 -0.31 28.35 4.78
CA SER A 77 -0.65 28.14 3.36
C SER A 77 -1.14 26.69 3.09
N LEU A 78 -1.98 26.13 3.97
CA LEU A 78 -2.47 24.75 3.87
C LEU A 78 -3.57 24.61 2.80
N ASN A 79 -3.18 24.70 1.53
CA ASN A 79 -4.08 24.65 0.37
C ASN A 79 -4.07 23.30 -0.35
N ALA A 80 -3.16 22.40 0.01
CA ALA A 80 -3.06 21.06 -0.54
C ALA A 80 -3.59 20.02 0.47
N ILE A 81 -4.58 19.23 0.03
CA ILE A 81 -5.21 18.19 0.83
C ILE A 81 -4.64 16.84 0.45
N ASP A 82 -4.30 16.07 1.47
CA ASP A 82 -3.79 14.72 1.32
C ASP A 82 -4.91 13.74 0.95
N ALA A 83 -4.95 13.30 -0.29
CA ALA A 83 -5.88 12.30 -0.80
C ALA A 83 -5.49 10.86 -0.45
N GLY A 84 -4.33 10.67 0.15
CA GLY A 84 -3.77 9.34 0.42
C GLY A 84 -3.40 8.55 -0.83
N TRP A 85 -2.76 7.40 -0.63
CA TRP A 85 -2.38 6.52 -1.73
C TRP A 85 -3.58 6.00 -2.53
N THR A 86 -4.69 5.74 -1.87
CA THR A 86 -5.90 5.20 -2.50
C THR A 86 -6.54 6.19 -3.47
N GLY A 87 -6.62 7.47 -3.07
CA GLY A 87 -7.12 8.54 -3.92
C GLY A 87 -6.19 8.78 -5.11
N VAL A 88 -4.89 8.85 -4.87
CA VAL A 88 -3.90 9.04 -5.95
C VAL A 88 -3.84 7.83 -6.88
N ALA A 89 -3.96 6.60 -6.36
CA ALA A 89 -4.05 5.40 -7.18
C ALA A 89 -5.25 5.45 -8.14
N ALA A 90 -6.45 5.80 -7.63
CA ALA A 90 -7.66 5.91 -8.45
C ALA A 90 -7.51 6.98 -9.55
N ILE A 91 -6.95 8.16 -9.20
CA ILE A 91 -6.67 9.22 -10.17
C ILE A 91 -5.67 8.74 -11.22
N THR A 92 -4.63 8.03 -10.81
CA THR A 92 -3.57 7.52 -11.68
C THR A 92 -4.10 6.44 -12.63
N TRP A 93 -4.90 5.50 -12.14
CA TRP A 93 -5.58 4.50 -12.95
C TRP A 93 -6.50 5.10 -14.02
N SER A 94 -7.06 6.28 -13.75
CA SER A 94 -7.89 7.01 -14.70
C SER A 94 -7.11 7.62 -15.87
N TYR A 95 -5.79 7.52 -15.87
CA TYR A 95 -4.97 8.04 -16.95
C TYR A 95 -5.09 7.18 -18.23
N LYS A 96 -5.26 7.84 -19.38
CA LYS A 96 -5.59 7.15 -20.65
C LYS A 96 -4.60 6.07 -21.08
N SER A 97 -3.30 6.23 -20.74
CA SER A 97 -2.27 5.23 -21.09
C SER A 97 -2.09 4.14 -20.03
N ALA A 98 -2.89 4.12 -18.96
CA ALA A 98 -2.74 3.19 -17.83
C ALA A 98 -2.72 1.72 -18.30
N PHE A 99 -3.55 1.37 -19.28
CA PHE A 99 -3.65 0.00 -19.79
C PHE A 99 -2.33 -0.56 -20.37
N MET A 100 -1.42 0.30 -20.84
CA MET A 100 -0.15 -0.13 -21.43
C MET A 100 0.80 -0.73 -20.40
N PHE A 101 0.61 -0.42 -19.12
CA PHE A 101 1.50 -0.85 -18.06
C PHE A 101 1.30 -2.31 -17.64
N PHE A 102 0.14 -2.90 -17.88
CA PHE A 102 -0.08 -4.33 -17.67
C PHE A 102 0.82 -5.20 -18.55
N PRO A 103 0.73 -5.07 -19.91
CA PRO A 103 1.61 -5.85 -20.76
C PRO A 103 3.09 -5.50 -20.54
N LEU A 104 3.42 -4.24 -20.23
CA LEU A 104 4.79 -3.82 -19.94
C LEU A 104 5.35 -4.54 -18.72
N LEU A 105 4.62 -4.53 -17.58
CA LEU A 105 5.02 -5.23 -16.36
C LEU A 105 5.23 -6.72 -16.62
N LEU A 106 4.26 -7.37 -17.26
CA LEU A 106 4.31 -8.80 -17.55
C LEU A 106 5.47 -9.15 -18.48
N ALA A 107 5.70 -8.34 -19.52
CA ALA A 107 6.80 -8.57 -20.48
C ALA A 107 8.15 -8.44 -19.77
N ILE A 108 8.39 -7.39 -18.99
CA ILE A 108 9.66 -7.22 -18.25
C ILE A 108 9.85 -8.37 -17.26
N ASN A 109 8.82 -8.72 -16.49
CA ASN A 109 8.93 -9.81 -15.52
C ASN A 109 9.20 -11.16 -16.20
N PHE A 110 8.49 -11.45 -17.30
CA PHE A 110 8.71 -12.66 -18.10
C PHE A 110 10.14 -12.72 -18.65
N ILE A 111 10.64 -11.62 -19.24
CA ILE A 111 12.01 -11.53 -19.76
C ILE A 111 13.02 -11.76 -18.64
N MET A 112 12.88 -11.07 -17.51
CA MET A 112 13.82 -11.21 -16.38
C MET A 112 13.82 -12.61 -15.78
N LEU A 113 12.66 -13.27 -15.66
CA LEU A 113 12.56 -14.66 -15.24
C LEU A 113 13.20 -15.62 -16.26
N THR A 114 12.95 -15.40 -17.55
CA THR A 114 13.50 -16.24 -18.63
C THR A 114 15.03 -16.23 -18.60
N PHE A 115 15.63 -15.05 -18.49
CA PHE A 115 17.08 -14.87 -18.44
C PHE A 115 17.68 -15.06 -17.03
N LYS A 116 16.91 -15.51 -16.06
CA LYS A 116 17.34 -15.71 -14.65
C LYS A 116 17.89 -14.46 -13.99
N MET A 117 17.44 -13.29 -14.42
CA MET A 117 17.82 -12.00 -13.84
C MET A 117 17.07 -11.72 -12.53
N THR A 118 15.96 -12.42 -12.28
CA THR A 118 15.18 -12.38 -11.04
C THR A 118 14.61 -13.78 -10.73
N LYS A 119 14.29 -14.01 -9.46
CA LYS A 119 13.49 -15.15 -8.99
C LYS A 119 12.05 -14.71 -8.67
N THR A 120 11.78 -13.43 -8.66
CA THR A 120 10.48 -12.85 -8.28
C THR A 120 9.50 -12.90 -9.44
N LEU A 121 8.38 -13.58 -9.23
CA LEU A 121 7.20 -13.55 -10.10
C LEU A 121 6.19 -12.55 -9.52
N ASN A 122 6.13 -11.36 -10.13
CA ASN A 122 5.19 -10.31 -9.74
C ASN A 122 4.03 -10.23 -10.75
N VAL A 123 2.85 -10.62 -10.30
CA VAL A 123 1.60 -10.49 -11.06
C VAL A 123 0.58 -9.63 -10.32
N ASP A 124 1.05 -8.77 -9.42
CA ASP A 124 0.23 -7.84 -8.69
C ASP A 124 -0.34 -6.76 -9.64
N MET A 125 -1.59 -6.96 -10.02
CA MET A 125 -2.28 -6.05 -10.94
C MET A 125 -2.70 -4.74 -10.26
N TRP A 126 -2.88 -4.75 -8.94
CA TRP A 126 -3.27 -3.55 -8.21
C TRP A 126 -2.16 -2.50 -8.25
N ASN A 127 -0.95 -2.87 -7.89
CA ASN A 127 0.18 -1.95 -7.78
C ASN A 127 0.78 -1.49 -9.12
N VAL A 128 0.16 -1.83 -10.24
CA VAL A 128 0.51 -1.26 -11.55
C VAL A 128 0.30 0.26 -11.57
N TRP A 129 -0.67 0.81 -10.80
CA TRP A 129 -0.88 2.26 -10.69
C TRP A 129 0.39 3.02 -10.30
N ASN A 130 1.22 2.40 -9.50
CA ASN A 130 2.46 3.00 -9.00
C ASN A 130 3.47 3.25 -10.15
N LYS A 131 3.52 2.38 -11.15
CA LYS A 131 4.33 2.50 -12.38
C LYS A 131 3.75 3.57 -13.31
N ILE A 132 2.42 3.61 -13.39
CA ILE A 132 1.71 4.66 -14.14
C ILE A 132 1.99 6.03 -13.52
N PHE A 133 2.01 6.13 -12.18
CA PHE A 133 2.34 7.37 -11.48
C PHE A 133 3.75 7.85 -11.80
N THR A 134 4.74 6.95 -11.82
CA THR A 134 6.11 7.28 -12.24
C THR A 134 6.13 7.81 -13.68
N TYR A 135 5.47 7.12 -14.59
CA TYR A 135 5.35 7.57 -15.98
C TYR A 135 4.75 8.99 -16.07
N VAL A 136 3.67 9.24 -15.34
CA VAL A 136 2.98 10.55 -15.35
C VAL A 136 3.86 11.65 -14.79
N VAL A 137 4.61 11.38 -13.71
CA VAL A 137 5.56 12.34 -13.13
C VAL A 137 6.65 12.68 -14.14
N VAL A 138 7.26 11.70 -14.78
CA VAL A 138 8.28 11.93 -15.81
C VAL A 138 7.70 12.70 -17.00
N LEU A 139 6.50 12.31 -17.47
CA LEU A 139 5.81 13.00 -18.56
C LEU A 139 5.45 14.45 -18.19
N TYR A 140 5.11 14.72 -16.93
CA TYR A 140 4.80 16.06 -16.46
C TYR A 140 5.99 17.03 -16.67
N PHE A 141 7.20 16.59 -16.34
CA PHE A 141 8.41 17.39 -16.46
C PHE A 141 8.98 17.40 -17.87
N THR A 142 9.11 16.25 -18.50
CA THR A 142 9.84 16.09 -19.76
C THR A 142 8.99 16.29 -21.01
N LYS A 143 7.66 16.21 -20.89
CA LYS A 143 6.71 16.14 -22.02
C LYS A 143 7.01 15.02 -23.02
N ASN A 144 7.81 14.03 -22.62
CA ASN A 144 8.28 12.94 -23.47
C ASN A 144 7.74 11.58 -22.99
N VAL A 145 6.90 10.97 -23.80
CA VAL A 145 6.26 9.66 -23.53
C VAL A 145 7.30 8.55 -23.39
N LEU A 146 8.34 8.54 -24.23
CA LEU A 146 9.38 7.50 -24.20
C LEU A 146 10.15 7.52 -22.89
N PHE A 147 10.53 8.70 -22.40
CA PHE A 147 11.23 8.85 -21.12
C PHE A 147 10.38 8.34 -19.97
N GLY A 148 9.07 8.60 -19.98
CA GLY A 148 8.14 8.06 -19.00
C GLY A 148 8.15 6.54 -18.97
N PHE A 149 8.09 5.88 -20.13
CA PHE A 149 8.16 4.42 -20.21
C PHE A 149 9.52 3.87 -19.77
N ILE A 150 10.62 4.52 -20.12
CA ILE A 150 11.97 4.10 -19.72
C ILE A 150 12.09 4.10 -18.18
N VAL A 151 11.72 5.20 -17.53
CA VAL A 151 11.84 5.31 -16.05
C VAL A 151 10.87 4.35 -15.33
N ALA A 152 9.66 4.19 -15.84
CA ALA A 152 8.72 3.21 -15.29
C ALA A 152 9.21 1.76 -15.48
N SER A 153 9.86 1.45 -16.61
CA SER A 153 10.50 0.15 -16.83
C SER A 153 11.66 -0.10 -15.88
N LEU A 154 12.48 0.92 -15.64
CA LEU A 154 13.55 0.86 -14.63
C LEU A 154 12.97 0.58 -13.24
N GLN A 155 11.88 1.25 -12.85
CA GLN A 155 11.19 0.96 -11.60
C GLN A 155 10.77 -0.50 -11.49
N ILE A 156 10.15 -1.07 -12.53
CA ILE A 156 9.73 -2.47 -12.55
C ILE A 156 10.93 -3.40 -12.30
N ILE A 157 12.05 -3.15 -12.98
CA ILE A 157 13.28 -3.92 -12.81
C ILE A 157 13.79 -3.85 -11.36
N LEU A 158 13.84 -2.65 -10.80
CA LEU A 158 14.31 -2.42 -9.43
C LEU A 158 13.40 -3.06 -8.39
N GLU A 159 12.07 -3.01 -8.57
CA GLU A 159 11.11 -3.68 -7.70
C GLU A 159 11.26 -5.20 -7.71
N LEU A 160 11.49 -5.80 -8.88
CA LEU A 160 11.75 -7.23 -9.00
C LEU A 160 13.05 -7.62 -8.28
N LYS A 161 14.11 -6.81 -8.43
CA LYS A 161 15.37 -7.01 -7.70
C LYS A 161 15.23 -6.78 -6.19
N ALA A 162 14.42 -5.81 -5.78
CA ALA A 162 14.08 -5.63 -4.38
C ALA A 162 13.30 -6.83 -3.83
N GLY A 163 12.38 -7.40 -4.62
CA GLY A 163 11.69 -8.65 -4.29
C GLY A 163 12.67 -9.80 -4.01
N ASP A 164 13.69 -9.99 -4.87
CA ASP A 164 14.73 -10.99 -4.66
C ASP A 164 15.49 -10.75 -3.34
N MET A 165 15.81 -9.51 -3.03
CA MET A 165 16.57 -9.10 -1.84
C MET A 165 15.78 -9.29 -0.55
N TRP A 166 14.49 -8.87 -0.54
CA TRP A 166 13.67 -8.86 0.67
C TRP A 166 13.03 -10.19 1.00
N GLN A 167 13.07 -11.19 0.12
CA GLN A 167 12.39 -12.46 0.33
C GLN A 167 12.71 -13.10 1.68
N ARG A 168 14.00 -13.20 2.04
CA ARG A 168 14.44 -13.77 3.32
C ARG A 168 13.97 -12.98 4.55
N HIS A 169 13.92 -11.65 4.42
CA HIS A 169 13.44 -10.76 5.49
C HIS A 169 11.93 -10.91 5.70
N ILE A 170 11.19 -11.05 4.59
CA ILE A 170 9.75 -11.25 4.63
C ILE A 170 9.40 -12.61 5.22
N GLU A 171 10.10 -13.66 4.82
CA GLU A 171 9.96 -15.00 5.41
C GLU A 171 10.25 -14.99 6.91
N ASP A 172 11.33 -14.31 7.35
CA ASP A 172 11.70 -14.17 8.74
C ASP A 172 10.62 -13.43 9.57
N LEU A 173 10.02 -12.38 9.00
CA LEU A 173 9.00 -11.58 9.68
C LEU A 173 7.60 -12.20 9.66
N THR A 174 7.27 -12.99 8.63
CA THR A 174 5.90 -13.50 8.40
C THR A 174 5.78 -15.01 8.60
N GLY A 175 6.90 -15.74 8.54
CA GLY A 175 6.90 -17.20 8.53
C GLY A 175 6.42 -17.81 7.20
N MET A 176 6.29 -17.03 6.13
CA MET A 176 5.82 -17.49 4.81
C MET A 176 6.98 -17.73 3.85
N PRO A 177 7.38 -19.00 3.60
CA PRO A 177 8.48 -19.30 2.70
C PRO A 177 8.13 -19.02 1.24
N GLY A 178 9.12 -18.56 0.48
CA GLY A 178 8.97 -18.34 -0.97
C GLY A 178 8.07 -17.16 -1.35
N VAL A 179 7.67 -16.31 -0.40
CA VAL A 179 6.87 -15.10 -0.63
C VAL A 179 7.75 -13.86 -0.54
N THR A 180 7.45 -12.85 -1.36
CA THR A 180 8.15 -11.57 -1.36
C THR A 180 7.22 -10.40 -1.70
N VAL A 181 7.69 -9.16 -1.53
CA VAL A 181 6.94 -7.92 -1.80
C VAL A 181 7.71 -7.06 -2.81
N PRO A 182 7.55 -7.30 -4.12
CA PRO A 182 8.15 -6.49 -5.18
C PRO A 182 7.35 -5.21 -5.39
N HIS A 183 7.45 -4.28 -4.46
CA HIS A 183 6.67 -3.05 -4.42
C HIS A 183 7.56 -1.82 -4.25
N PHE A 184 7.17 -0.69 -4.85
CA PHE A 184 7.92 0.57 -4.75
C PHE A 184 8.22 0.99 -3.30
N ILE A 185 7.27 0.72 -2.40
CA ILE A 185 7.40 1.03 -0.96
C ILE A 185 8.68 0.45 -0.35
N THR A 186 9.16 -0.71 -0.83
CA THR A 186 10.37 -1.35 -0.33
C THR A 186 11.65 -0.66 -0.80
N LEU A 187 11.58 0.13 -1.87
CA LEU A 187 12.71 0.91 -2.40
C LEU A 187 13.07 2.10 -1.51
N PHE A 188 12.16 2.56 -0.63
CA PHE A 188 12.47 3.60 0.35
C PHE A 188 13.61 3.23 1.30
N ALA A 189 13.86 1.94 1.46
CA ALA A 189 15.00 1.47 2.20
C ALA A 189 16.34 2.05 1.67
N VAL A 190 16.39 2.48 0.41
CA VAL A 190 17.57 3.15 -0.16
C VAL A 190 17.89 4.43 0.60
N LEU A 191 16.87 5.25 0.90
CA LEU A 191 17.04 6.49 1.67
C LEU A 191 17.21 6.24 3.17
N LEU A 192 16.55 5.20 3.70
CA LEU A 192 16.59 4.86 5.11
C LEU A 192 17.88 4.15 5.52
N GLN A 193 18.55 3.43 4.61
CA GLN A 193 19.74 2.63 4.90
C GLN A 193 20.90 3.43 5.53
N PRO A 194 21.33 4.58 4.98
CA PRO A 194 22.40 5.36 5.62
C PRO A 194 22.03 5.83 7.02
N LEU A 195 20.77 6.28 7.21
CA LEU A 195 20.28 6.67 8.54
C LEU A 195 20.26 5.49 9.51
N ASN A 196 19.76 4.32 9.05
CA ASN A 196 19.74 3.12 9.87
C ASN A 196 21.16 2.68 10.29
N LYS A 197 22.18 2.84 9.42
CA LYS A 197 23.58 2.56 9.77
C LYS A 197 24.13 3.52 10.82
N ILE A 198 23.73 4.79 10.78
CA ILE A 198 24.09 5.77 11.82
C ILE A 198 23.48 5.35 13.17
N LEU A 199 22.27 4.82 13.18
CA LEU A 199 21.62 4.33 14.43
C LEU A 199 22.35 3.12 15.04
N ASP A 200 23.19 2.39 14.29
CA ASP A 200 24.01 1.30 14.83
C ASP A 200 24.97 1.79 15.94
N PHE A 201 25.39 3.05 15.89
CA PHE A 201 26.29 3.67 16.88
C PHE A 201 25.56 4.13 18.15
N ILE A 202 24.23 4.09 18.20
CA ILE A 202 23.43 4.56 19.34
C ILE A 202 22.92 3.33 20.12
N PRO A 203 23.46 3.05 21.33
CA PRO A 203 23.17 1.79 22.04
C PRO A 203 21.69 1.54 22.34
N ILE A 204 20.91 2.61 22.62
CA ILE A 204 19.47 2.49 22.92
C ILE A 204 18.67 2.00 21.69
N MET A 205 19.13 2.33 20.47
CA MET A 205 18.50 1.92 19.22
C MET A 205 18.66 0.42 18.92
N ASN A 206 19.56 -0.24 19.66
CA ASN A 206 19.81 -1.69 19.55
C ASN A 206 19.03 -2.49 20.61
N LYS A 207 18.28 -1.81 21.49
CA LYS A 207 17.44 -2.49 22.49
C LYS A 207 16.11 -2.91 21.90
N PRO A 208 15.56 -4.05 22.34
CA PRO A 208 14.20 -4.45 21.97
C PRO A 208 13.18 -3.52 22.60
N ALA A 209 12.05 -3.32 21.92
CA ALA A 209 10.87 -2.66 22.48
C ALA A 209 9.67 -3.59 22.36
N ASP A 210 8.87 -3.68 23.42
CA ASP A 210 7.67 -4.49 23.44
C ASP A 210 6.51 -3.75 22.74
N ALA A 211 6.38 -3.98 21.44
CA ALA A 211 5.30 -3.41 20.63
C ALA A 211 3.92 -3.92 21.08
N ASN A 212 3.83 -5.15 21.58
CA ASN A 212 2.56 -5.74 22.04
C ASN A 212 2.06 -5.05 23.31
N ALA A 213 2.96 -4.80 24.29
CA ALA A 213 2.60 -4.06 25.48
C ALA A 213 2.19 -2.62 25.16
N LEU A 214 2.85 -2.00 24.19
CA LEU A 214 2.53 -0.65 23.76
C LEU A 214 1.20 -0.59 22.99
N GLN A 215 0.95 -1.56 22.11
CA GLN A 215 -0.32 -1.68 21.38
C GLN A 215 -1.51 -1.85 22.34
N LYS A 216 -1.38 -2.67 23.39
CA LYS A 216 -2.42 -2.80 24.40
C LYS A 216 -2.73 -1.47 25.12
N LYS A 217 -1.74 -0.60 25.31
CA LYS A 217 -1.94 0.74 25.90
C LYS A 217 -2.56 1.72 24.91
N ILE A 218 -2.25 1.62 23.64
CA ILE A 218 -2.83 2.46 22.57
C ILE A 218 -4.32 2.13 22.37
N GLY A 219 -4.70 0.84 22.44
CA GLY A 219 -6.09 0.40 22.41
C GLY A 219 -6.88 0.94 21.24
N ILE A 220 -8.00 1.59 21.54
CA ILE A 220 -8.97 2.13 20.56
C ILE A 220 -8.38 3.18 19.59
N PHE A 221 -7.26 3.84 19.95
CA PHE A 221 -6.61 4.83 19.07
C PHE A 221 -5.96 4.21 17.83
N GLY A 222 -5.90 2.88 17.73
CA GLY A 222 -5.48 2.17 16.52
C GLY A 222 -6.58 2.00 15.46
N ASP A 223 -7.82 2.34 15.78
CA ASP A 223 -8.95 2.24 14.86
C ASP A 223 -9.05 3.46 13.94
N ASN A 224 -9.22 3.21 12.63
CA ASN A 224 -9.29 4.27 11.62
C ASN A 224 -10.44 5.25 11.85
N THR A 225 -11.58 4.75 12.31
CA THR A 225 -12.77 5.56 12.58
C THR A 225 -12.49 6.50 13.76
N VAL A 226 -11.90 5.97 14.82
CA VAL A 226 -11.53 6.74 16.02
C VAL A 226 -10.47 7.78 15.70
N MET A 227 -9.43 7.40 14.96
CA MET A 227 -8.39 8.33 14.52
C MET A 227 -8.97 9.43 13.61
N GLY A 228 -9.85 9.07 12.69
CA GLY A 228 -10.58 10.03 11.85
C GLY A 228 -11.38 11.03 12.67
N ALA A 229 -12.12 10.54 13.67
CA ALA A 229 -12.89 11.41 14.57
C ALA A 229 -11.99 12.38 15.35
N ILE A 230 -10.88 11.88 15.91
CA ILE A 230 -9.92 12.73 16.66
C ILE A 230 -9.32 13.79 15.75
N ILE A 231 -8.86 13.43 14.56
CA ILE A 231 -8.31 14.37 13.58
C ILE A 231 -9.37 15.40 13.20
N GLY A 232 -10.61 14.97 12.93
CA GLY A 232 -11.71 15.86 12.60
C GLY A 232 -12.05 16.86 13.71
N VAL A 233 -12.04 16.43 14.98
CA VAL A 233 -12.21 17.33 16.14
C VAL A 233 -11.07 18.35 16.20
N LEU A 234 -9.83 17.90 16.10
CA LEU A 234 -8.64 18.77 16.16
C LEU A 234 -8.64 19.79 15.01
N LEU A 235 -8.98 19.36 13.80
CA LEU A 235 -9.11 20.24 12.64
C LEU A 235 -10.26 21.22 12.80
N GLY A 236 -11.41 20.78 13.34
CA GLY A 236 -12.55 21.64 13.58
C GLY A 236 -12.25 22.77 14.57
N PHE A 237 -11.67 22.44 15.72
CA PHE A 237 -11.24 23.47 16.68
C PHE A 237 -10.11 24.34 16.13
N GLY A 238 -9.12 23.75 15.43
CA GLY A 238 -8.08 24.50 14.76
C GLY A 238 -8.61 25.42 13.66
N ALA A 239 -9.73 25.08 13.02
CA ALA A 239 -10.42 25.92 12.06
C ALA A 239 -11.30 27.01 12.70
N GLY A 240 -11.38 27.07 14.03
CA GLY A 240 -12.23 27.99 14.76
C GLY A 240 -13.71 27.63 14.74
N TYR A 241 -14.05 26.37 14.51
CA TYR A 241 -15.45 25.92 14.51
C TYR A 241 -16.00 25.83 15.93
N SER A 242 -17.34 25.98 16.06
CA SER A 242 -18.02 25.67 17.30
C SER A 242 -17.88 24.20 17.69
N VAL A 243 -18.22 23.85 18.93
CA VAL A 243 -18.23 22.44 19.38
C VAL A 243 -19.07 21.57 18.44
N SER A 244 -20.28 22.02 18.09
CA SER A 244 -21.15 21.28 17.15
C SER A 244 -20.52 21.11 15.76
N GLY A 245 -19.89 22.19 15.24
CA GLY A 245 -19.19 22.13 13.96
C GLY A 245 -17.98 21.18 13.98
N SER A 246 -17.21 21.18 15.08
CA SER A 246 -16.07 20.29 15.27
C SER A 246 -16.51 18.83 15.41
N LEU A 247 -17.61 18.55 16.10
CA LEU A 247 -18.17 17.19 16.20
C LEU A 247 -18.73 16.70 14.86
N LYS A 248 -19.36 17.59 14.08
CA LYS A 248 -19.79 17.25 12.73
C LYS A 248 -18.60 16.88 11.85
N LEU A 249 -17.54 17.69 11.85
CA LEU A 249 -16.32 17.41 11.11
C LEU A 249 -15.64 16.12 11.59
N ALA A 250 -15.73 15.80 12.89
CA ALA A 250 -15.24 14.52 13.43
C ALA A 250 -15.91 13.32 12.76
N VAL A 251 -17.23 13.34 12.64
CA VAL A 251 -18.00 12.27 11.98
C VAL A 251 -17.67 12.21 10.49
N GLU A 252 -17.56 13.35 9.82
CA GLU A 252 -17.21 13.43 8.40
C GLU A 252 -15.79 12.87 8.14
N ALA A 253 -14.82 13.25 8.96
CA ALA A 253 -13.45 12.74 8.89
C ALA A 253 -13.38 11.25 9.19
N ALA A 254 -14.07 10.78 10.25
CA ALA A 254 -14.19 9.36 10.58
C ALA A 254 -14.77 8.56 9.41
N THR A 255 -15.84 9.08 8.79
CA THR A 255 -16.49 8.47 7.63
C THR A 255 -15.50 8.32 6.47
N ALA A 256 -14.80 9.38 6.10
CA ALA A 256 -13.80 9.32 5.03
C ALA A 256 -12.73 8.27 5.33
N MET A 257 -12.13 8.31 6.53
CA MET A 257 -11.04 7.41 6.92
C MET A 257 -11.48 5.95 7.04
N THR A 258 -12.76 5.69 7.30
CA THR A 258 -13.34 4.33 7.30
C THR A 258 -13.62 3.86 5.88
N LEU A 259 -14.21 4.70 5.04
CA LEU A 259 -14.61 4.32 3.68
C LEU A 259 -13.42 4.10 2.74
N PHE A 260 -12.32 4.86 2.89
CA PHE A 260 -11.13 4.69 2.05
C PHE A 260 -10.63 3.24 2.00
N PRO A 261 -10.28 2.59 3.12
CA PRO A 261 -9.83 1.20 3.08
C PRO A 261 -10.93 0.22 2.66
N MET A 262 -12.20 0.50 2.96
CA MET A 262 -13.32 -0.36 2.52
C MET A 262 -13.43 -0.39 0.99
N VAL A 263 -13.39 0.78 0.34
CA VAL A 263 -13.42 0.84 -1.13
C VAL A 263 -12.14 0.27 -1.73
N SER A 264 -10.99 0.45 -1.08
CA SER A 264 -9.72 -0.14 -1.54
C SER A 264 -9.76 -1.66 -1.58
N LYS A 265 -10.47 -2.31 -0.64
CA LYS A 265 -10.67 -3.78 -0.68
C LYS A 265 -11.39 -4.24 -1.94
N LEU A 266 -12.33 -3.46 -2.48
CA LEU A 266 -13.02 -3.80 -3.73
C LEU A 266 -12.06 -3.90 -4.93
N PHE A 267 -11.03 -3.04 -4.99
CA PHE A 267 -9.99 -3.16 -6.02
C PHE A 267 -9.23 -4.49 -5.90
N MET A 268 -8.86 -4.88 -4.68
CA MET A 268 -8.17 -6.14 -4.43
C MET A 268 -9.08 -7.34 -4.75
N GLU A 269 -10.35 -7.32 -4.34
CA GLU A 269 -11.34 -8.36 -4.65
C GLU A 269 -11.51 -8.52 -6.18
N ALA A 270 -11.56 -7.41 -6.91
CA ALA A 270 -11.70 -7.43 -8.36
C ALA A 270 -10.45 -7.99 -9.07
N LEU A 271 -9.26 -7.65 -8.60
CA LEU A 271 -8.01 -7.95 -9.30
C LEU A 271 -7.39 -9.28 -8.88
N SER A 272 -7.69 -9.79 -7.67
CA SER A 272 -7.14 -11.04 -7.13
C SER A 272 -7.36 -12.25 -8.06
N PRO A 273 -8.57 -12.54 -8.55
CA PRO A 273 -8.78 -13.69 -9.43
C PRO A 273 -8.03 -13.59 -10.76
N ILE A 274 -7.80 -12.37 -11.25
CA ILE A 274 -7.02 -12.12 -12.47
C ILE A 274 -5.54 -12.38 -12.20
N ALA A 275 -5.03 -11.87 -11.08
CA ALA A 275 -3.65 -12.08 -10.64
C ALA A 275 -3.36 -13.58 -10.40
N GLU A 276 -4.28 -14.33 -9.78
CA GLU A 276 -4.17 -15.77 -9.57
C GLU A 276 -4.12 -16.56 -10.88
N ALA A 277 -4.97 -16.22 -11.85
CA ALA A 277 -4.97 -16.85 -13.17
C ALA A 277 -3.64 -16.60 -13.90
N MET A 278 -3.14 -15.38 -13.86
CA MET A 278 -1.84 -15.00 -14.43
C MET A 278 -0.69 -15.74 -13.74
N ASN A 279 -0.71 -15.80 -12.41
CA ASN A 279 0.29 -16.51 -11.59
C ASN A 279 0.33 -18.00 -11.96
N THR A 280 -0.84 -18.65 -12.07
CA THR A 280 -0.95 -20.07 -12.47
C THR A 280 -0.38 -20.31 -13.86
N MET A 281 -0.67 -19.43 -14.81
CA MET A 281 -0.15 -19.51 -16.17
C MET A 281 1.39 -19.37 -16.19
N MET A 282 1.94 -18.40 -15.45
CA MET A 282 3.38 -18.16 -15.37
C MET A 282 4.11 -19.30 -14.66
N LYS A 283 3.58 -19.81 -13.54
CA LYS A 283 4.17 -20.96 -12.83
C LYS A 283 4.30 -22.20 -13.71
N LYS A 284 3.29 -22.49 -14.54
CA LYS A 284 3.35 -23.62 -15.50
C LYS A 284 4.49 -23.45 -16.50
N HIS A 285 4.74 -22.21 -16.95
CA HIS A 285 5.80 -21.93 -17.91
C HIS A 285 7.21 -22.09 -17.30
N PHE A 286 7.38 -21.72 -16.02
CA PHE A 286 8.66 -21.77 -15.32
C PHE A 286 8.80 -22.98 -14.38
N HIS A 287 8.08 -24.05 -14.64
CA HIS A 287 8.09 -25.26 -13.81
C HIS A 287 9.51 -25.77 -13.52
N GLY A 288 9.76 -26.18 -12.28
CA GLY A 288 11.07 -26.71 -11.83
C GLY A 288 12.10 -25.63 -11.46
N ARG A 289 11.75 -24.33 -11.46
CA ARG A 289 12.62 -23.24 -10.98
C ARG A 289 12.20 -22.76 -9.59
N GLU A 290 13.18 -22.33 -8.80
CA GLU A 290 12.92 -21.59 -7.57
C GLU A 290 12.36 -20.21 -7.94
N ILE A 291 11.10 -19.96 -7.58
CA ILE A 291 10.39 -18.71 -7.86
C ILE A 291 9.78 -18.20 -6.56
N TYR A 292 9.99 -16.92 -6.29
CA TYR A 292 9.34 -16.20 -5.20
C TYR A 292 8.03 -15.57 -5.69
N ILE A 293 6.96 -15.74 -4.93
CA ILE A 293 5.66 -15.18 -5.26
C ILE A 293 5.60 -13.75 -4.77
N GLY A 294 5.50 -12.82 -5.71
CA GLY A 294 5.30 -11.41 -5.42
C GLY A 294 3.88 -11.15 -4.96
N LEU A 295 3.73 -10.74 -3.71
CA LEU A 295 2.47 -10.30 -3.10
C LEU A 295 2.57 -8.82 -2.73
N ASP A 296 1.43 -8.24 -2.37
CA ASP A 296 1.37 -6.88 -1.86
C ASP A 296 1.78 -6.80 -0.38
N TRP A 297 2.15 -5.60 0.08
CA TRP A 297 2.68 -5.32 1.41
C TRP A 297 1.74 -5.68 2.59
N PRO A 298 0.40 -5.80 2.45
CA PRO A 298 -0.48 -6.17 3.57
C PRO A 298 -0.12 -7.48 4.26
N ILE A 299 0.65 -8.36 3.63
CA ILE A 299 1.18 -9.56 4.30
C ILE A 299 2.08 -9.22 5.50
N LEU A 300 2.67 -8.04 5.54
CA LEU A 300 3.46 -7.51 6.66
C LEU A 300 2.59 -6.79 7.71
N ALA A 301 1.32 -6.53 7.40
CA ALA A 301 0.40 -5.79 8.28
C ALA A 301 0.03 -6.56 9.57
N GLY A 302 0.32 -7.86 9.63
CA GLY A 302 0.21 -8.64 10.86
C GLY A 302 1.25 -8.28 11.94
N ARG A 303 2.23 -7.41 11.63
CA ARG A 303 3.26 -6.98 12.59
C ARG A 303 2.79 -5.77 13.39
N ASN A 304 2.72 -5.92 14.72
CA ASN A 304 2.27 -4.87 15.63
C ASN A 304 3.19 -3.66 15.62
N GLU A 305 4.49 -3.85 15.39
CA GLU A 305 5.49 -2.80 15.31
C GLU A 305 5.16 -1.79 14.20
N LEU A 306 4.58 -2.26 13.09
CA LEU A 306 4.12 -1.41 11.99
C LEU A 306 3.04 -0.44 12.48
N TRP A 307 1.98 -0.97 13.10
CA TRP A 307 0.84 -0.15 13.53
C TRP A 307 1.18 0.78 14.67
N VAL A 308 1.94 0.31 15.65
CA VAL A 308 2.42 1.14 16.76
C VAL A 308 3.24 2.31 16.24
N THR A 309 4.11 2.07 15.26
CA THR A 309 4.90 3.14 14.64
C THR A 309 4.00 4.17 13.94
N VAL A 310 3.04 3.71 13.13
CA VAL A 310 2.10 4.60 12.43
C VAL A 310 1.33 5.47 13.43
N ILE A 311 0.74 4.87 14.46
CA ILE A 311 -0.11 5.58 15.44
C ILE A 311 0.69 6.65 16.19
N ILE A 312 1.93 6.36 16.57
CA ILE A 312 2.77 7.34 17.26
C ILE A 312 3.20 8.47 16.32
N LEU A 313 3.45 8.16 15.04
CA LEU A 313 3.88 9.19 14.08
C LEU A 313 2.77 10.09 13.58
N VAL A 314 1.50 9.65 13.64
CA VAL A 314 0.34 10.48 13.22
C VAL A 314 0.32 11.85 13.92
N PRO A 315 0.29 11.96 15.26
CA PRO A 315 0.29 13.26 15.92
C PRO A 315 1.57 14.06 15.64
N ILE A 316 2.72 13.41 15.52
CA ILE A 316 3.99 14.07 15.19
C ILE A 316 3.91 14.69 13.80
N MET A 317 3.38 13.97 12.82
CA MET A 317 3.20 14.48 11.46
C MET A 317 2.24 15.67 11.41
N LEU A 318 1.14 15.63 12.15
CA LEU A 318 0.19 16.76 12.24
C LEU A 318 0.85 18.00 12.84
N ILE A 319 1.59 17.85 13.94
CA ILE A 319 2.31 18.96 14.57
C ILE A 319 3.36 19.53 13.61
N MET A 320 4.16 18.68 12.98
CA MET A 320 5.16 19.12 12.01
C MET A 320 4.53 19.81 10.80
N ALA A 321 3.37 19.34 10.32
CA ALA A 321 2.67 19.97 9.19
C ALA A 321 2.28 21.44 9.49
N MET A 322 2.00 21.77 10.75
CA MET A 322 1.71 23.13 11.18
C MET A 322 2.97 23.98 11.42
N LEU A 323 4.06 23.35 11.87
CA LEU A 323 5.27 24.07 12.28
C LEU A 323 6.28 24.25 11.15
N LEU A 324 6.27 23.40 10.11
CA LEU A 324 7.26 23.45 9.04
C LEU A 324 7.00 24.62 8.09
N PRO A 325 7.95 25.58 7.98
CA PRO A 325 7.79 26.74 7.10
C PRO A 325 7.63 26.32 5.64
N GLY A 326 6.68 26.90 4.93
CA GLY A 326 6.44 26.61 3.51
C GLY A 326 5.76 25.28 3.21
N ASN A 327 5.39 24.48 4.21
CA ASN A 327 4.52 23.35 4.02
C ASN A 327 3.12 23.82 3.62
N THR A 328 2.57 23.21 2.54
CA THR A 328 1.23 23.53 2.04
C THR A 328 0.24 22.39 2.21
N VAL A 329 0.68 21.25 2.72
CA VAL A 329 -0.13 20.03 2.82
C VAL A 329 -0.69 19.87 4.22
N LEU A 330 -2.00 19.65 4.27
CA LEU A 330 -2.67 19.13 5.45
C LEU A 330 -2.73 17.60 5.34
N PRO A 331 -1.95 16.86 6.13
CA PRO A 331 -2.00 15.39 6.13
C PRO A 331 -3.37 14.91 6.60
N PHE A 332 -3.96 13.98 5.87
CA PHE A 332 -5.26 13.42 6.23
C PHE A 332 -5.37 11.94 5.83
N ALA A 333 -5.73 11.63 4.59
CA ALA A 333 -5.99 10.27 4.16
C ALA A 333 -4.72 9.40 4.05
N GLY A 334 -3.55 10.01 3.81
CA GLY A 334 -2.27 9.33 3.79
C GLY A 334 -1.65 9.09 5.16
N ILE A 335 -2.16 9.76 6.19
CA ILE A 335 -1.55 9.81 7.51
C ILE A 335 -1.55 8.45 8.22
N ILE A 336 -2.54 7.60 7.98
CA ILE A 336 -2.64 6.27 8.59
C ILE A 336 -1.80 5.24 7.82
N ASN A 337 -1.58 5.46 6.54
CA ASN A 337 -0.78 4.56 5.71
C ASN A 337 0.55 5.21 5.33
N LEU A 338 1.40 5.38 6.33
CA LEU A 338 2.75 5.88 6.14
C LEU A 338 3.59 4.79 5.46
N SER A 339 3.65 4.86 4.13
CA SER A 339 4.27 3.81 3.31
C SER A 339 5.73 3.52 3.67
N PHE A 340 6.49 4.48 4.20
CA PHE A 340 7.87 4.26 4.63
C PHE A 340 7.99 3.21 5.77
N VAL A 341 6.93 3.01 6.57
CA VAL A 341 6.97 2.11 7.73
C VAL A 341 7.24 0.66 7.30
N VAL A 342 6.78 0.27 6.10
CA VAL A 342 7.07 -1.05 5.53
C VAL A 342 8.56 -1.20 5.22
N ALA A 343 9.17 -0.19 4.59
CA ALA A 343 10.61 -0.20 4.32
C ALA A 343 11.42 -0.19 5.62
N ALA A 344 11.00 0.60 6.60
CA ALA A 344 11.63 0.64 7.92
C ALA A 344 11.49 -0.69 8.67
N LEU A 345 10.32 -1.35 8.61
CA LEU A 345 10.08 -2.67 9.18
C LEU A 345 11.07 -3.71 8.62
N LEU A 346 11.18 -3.79 7.29
CA LEU A 346 12.10 -4.71 6.62
C LEU A 346 13.56 -4.40 6.96
N LEU A 347 13.95 -3.15 6.86
CA LEU A 347 15.32 -2.70 7.07
C LEU A 347 15.81 -2.90 8.51
N THR A 348 14.96 -2.66 9.49
CA THR A 348 15.30 -2.71 10.92
C THR A 348 14.98 -4.05 11.57
N GLY A 349 14.34 -4.99 10.85
CA GLY A 349 13.86 -6.25 11.43
C GLY A 349 12.84 -6.03 12.54
N ALA A 350 11.91 -5.12 12.33
CA ALA A 350 10.84 -4.75 13.27
C ALA A 350 11.34 -4.08 14.58
N ASN A 351 12.52 -3.45 14.58
CA ASN A 351 12.98 -2.69 15.73
C ASN A 351 12.20 -1.37 15.87
N LEU A 352 11.30 -1.30 16.85
CA LEU A 352 10.37 -0.19 17.04
C LEU A 352 11.09 1.16 17.28
N TRP A 353 12.16 1.19 18.07
CA TRP A 353 12.91 2.43 18.33
C TRP A 353 13.51 3.00 17.07
N ARG A 354 14.08 2.13 16.21
CA ARG A 354 14.63 2.54 14.92
C ARG A 354 13.54 2.99 13.97
N MET A 355 12.43 2.26 13.89
CA MET A 355 11.29 2.62 13.04
C MET A 355 10.74 4.01 13.40
N LEU A 356 10.54 4.29 14.69
CA LEU A 356 10.08 5.59 15.19
C LEU A 356 11.09 6.70 14.88
N THR A 357 12.38 6.47 15.16
CA THR A 357 13.43 7.47 14.91
C THR A 357 13.55 7.80 13.43
N LEU A 358 13.58 6.78 12.57
CA LEU A 358 13.57 6.98 11.12
C LEU A 358 12.35 7.76 10.65
N GLY A 359 11.16 7.44 11.20
CA GLY A 359 9.92 8.15 10.89
C GLY A 359 9.94 9.62 11.27
N ILE A 360 10.40 9.93 12.48
CA ILE A 360 10.51 11.33 12.95
C ILE A 360 11.47 12.14 12.07
N ILE A 361 12.65 11.59 11.78
CA ILE A 361 13.67 12.27 10.97
C ILE A 361 13.16 12.50 9.54
N THR A 362 12.38 11.59 9.01
CA THR A 362 11.94 11.64 7.60
C THR A 362 10.60 12.33 7.40
N THR A 363 9.83 12.60 8.47
CA THR A 363 8.54 13.32 8.38
C THR A 363 8.63 14.67 7.62
N PRO A 364 9.64 15.54 7.83
CA PRO A 364 9.79 16.76 7.03
C PRO A 364 9.92 16.48 5.53
N ILE A 365 10.60 15.40 5.15
CA ILE A 365 10.76 15.01 3.74
C ILE A 365 9.40 14.61 3.14
N PHE A 366 8.56 13.92 3.89
CA PHE A 366 7.18 13.60 3.46
C PHE A 366 6.38 14.87 3.17
N LEU A 367 6.41 15.82 4.10
CA LEU A 367 5.59 17.03 4.01
C LEU A 367 6.07 17.95 2.89
N TYR A 368 7.37 18.19 2.77
CA TYR A 368 7.93 18.97 1.67
C TYR A 368 7.80 18.26 0.33
N GLY A 369 7.97 16.93 0.31
CA GLY A 369 7.69 16.12 -0.88
C GLY A 369 6.24 16.24 -1.32
N ALA A 370 5.30 16.07 -0.39
CA ALA A 370 3.88 16.24 -0.66
C ALA A 370 3.54 17.65 -1.16
N THR A 371 4.14 18.68 -0.58
CA THR A 371 4.02 20.08 -1.03
C THR A 371 4.52 20.24 -2.47
N TYR A 372 5.67 19.70 -2.79
CA TYR A 372 6.26 19.78 -4.13
C TYR A 372 5.43 19.02 -5.18
N PHE A 373 4.86 17.86 -4.82
CA PHE A 373 4.07 17.04 -5.72
C PHE A 373 2.60 17.48 -5.85
N ALA A 374 2.12 18.38 -4.99
CA ALA A 374 0.73 18.83 -5.03
C ALA A 374 0.29 19.39 -6.40
N PRO A 375 1.06 20.23 -7.11
CA PRO A 375 0.70 20.69 -8.45
C PRO A 375 0.61 19.55 -9.47
N ILE A 376 1.47 18.53 -9.36
CA ILE A 376 1.54 17.39 -10.29
C ILE A 376 0.30 16.52 -10.12
N ILE A 377 -0.03 16.14 -8.87
CA ILE A 377 -1.20 15.33 -8.55
C ILE A 377 -2.49 16.07 -8.89
N THR A 378 -2.54 17.37 -8.60
CA THR A 378 -3.67 18.24 -8.97
C THR A 378 -3.88 18.29 -10.48
N ASN A 379 -2.79 18.45 -11.25
CA ASN A 379 -2.85 18.43 -12.71
C ASN A 379 -3.33 17.07 -13.24
N LEU A 380 -2.84 15.98 -12.66
CA LEU A 380 -3.27 14.64 -13.02
C LEU A 380 -4.78 14.45 -12.73
N ALA A 381 -5.25 14.89 -11.56
CA ALA A 381 -6.68 14.82 -11.21
C ALA A 381 -7.56 15.60 -12.19
N LYS A 382 -7.14 16.81 -12.59
CA LYS A 382 -7.84 17.63 -13.58
C LYS A 382 -7.81 16.98 -14.97
N THR A 383 -6.67 16.44 -15.38
CA THR A 383 -6.51 15.81 -16.72
C THR A 383 -7.36 14.55 -16.86
N THR A 384 -7.50 13.78 -15.79
CA THR A 384 -8.28 12.54 -15.79
C THR A 384 -9.77 12.79 -15.55
N GLY A 385 -10.13 13.92 -14.95
CA GLY A 385 -11.50 14.20 -14.50
C GLY A 385 -12.00 13.29 -13.39
N ALA A 386 -11.08 12.51 -12.74
CA ALA A 386 -11.43 11.51 -11.74
C ALA A 386 -11.99 12.14 -10.44
N VAL A 387 -11.55 13.36 -10.13
CA VAL A 387 -11.89 14.06 -8.88
C VAL A 387 -12.10 15.55 -9.16
N LYS A 388 -13.08 16.16 -8.49
CA LYS A 388 -13.28 17.61 -8.51
C LYS A 388 -12.25 18.30 -7.62
N VAL A 389 -11.52 19.26 -8.17
CA VAL A 389 -10.59 20.10 -7.40
C VAL A 389 -11.15 21.51 -7.33
N HIS A 390 -11.44 21.98 -6.12
CA HIS A 390 -11.98 23.33 -5.90
C HIS A 390 -10.96 24.43 -6.27
N ALA A 391 -11.47 25.60 -6.65
CA ALA A 391 -10.62 26.74 -6.98
C ALA A 391 -9.71 27.10 -5.80
N GLY A 392 -8.42 27.31 -6.07
CA GLY A 392 -7.41 27.64 -5.06
C GLY A 392 -6.98 26.48 -4.16
N GLN A 393 -7.45 25.26 -4.41
CA GLN A 393 -7.02 24.06 -3.68
C GLN A 393 -6.21 23.13 -4.57
N GLN A 394 -5.40 22.30 -3.91
CA GLN A 394 -4.60 21.26 -4.55
C GLN A 394 -4.88 19.92 -3.87
N LEU A 395 -4.62 18.85 -4.60
CA LEU A 395 -4.53 17.50 -4.09
C LEU A 395 -3.07 17.10 -3.96
N SER A 396 -2.76 16.38 -2.90
CA SER A 396 -1.44 15.83 -2.68
C SER A 396 -1.51 14.44 -2.04
N TRP A 397 -0.35 13.94 -1.68
CA TRP A 397 -0.18 12.69 -0.98
C TRP A 397 1.07 12.76 -0.09
N SER A 398 0.85 12.69 1.23
CA SER A 398 1.91 12.74 2.23
C SER A 398 2.69 11.42 2.26
N THR A 399 3.69 11.30 1.39
CA THR A 399 4.47 10.08 1.23
C THR A 399 5.86 10.35 0.67
N PHE A 400 6.77 9.39 0.86
CA PHE A 400 8.03 9.34 0.13
C PHE A 400 7.90 8.96 -1.34
N GLU A 401 6.77 8.46 -1.77
CA GLU A 401 6.63 7.89 -3.10
C GLU A 401 6.73 8.92 -4.24
N GLY A 402 6.96 10.16 -3.92
CA GLY A 402 7.21 11.23 -4.88
C GLY A 402 8.64 11.77 -4.88
N PRO A 403 9.19 12.19 -3.72
CA PRO A 403 10.34 13.10 -3.68
C PRO A 403 11.71 12.46 -3.90
N ASP A 404 11.82 11.13 -4.03
CA ASP A 404 13.10 10.44 -4.24
C ASP A 404 13.27 9.97 -5.70
N PHE A 405 13.19 8.67 -5.94
CA PHE A 405 13.38 8.05 -7.26
C PHE A 405 12.65 8.81 -8.37
N ARG A 406 11.35 9.08 -8.18
CA ARG A 406 10.52 9.69 -9.25
C ARG A 406 10.98 11.09 -9.59
N LEU A 407 11.24 11.91 -8.58
CA LEU A 407 11.70 13.29 -8.80
C LEU A 407 13.08 13.31 -9.43
N PHE A 408 14.02 12.52 -8.90
CA PHE A 408 15.40 12.52 -9.38
C PHE A 408 15.45 12.08 -10.84
N PHE A 409 14.81 10.96 -11.19
CA PHE A 409 14.83 10.47 -12.56
C PHE A 409 14.01 11.36 -13.51
N ALA A 410 12.86 11.90 -13.08
CA ALA A 410 12.09 12.81 -13.91
C ALA A 410 12.89 14.07 -14.24
N GLN A 411 13.56 14.66 -13.27
CA GLN A 411 14.39 15.86 -13.47
C GLN A 411 15.71 15.56 -14.21
N ALA A 412 16.29 14.37 -14.01
CA ALA A 412 17.46 13.94 -14.78
C ALA A 412 17.13 13.83 -16.28
N PHE A 413 16.01 13.20 -16.63
CA PHE A 413 15.54 13.13 -18.01
C PHE A 413 15.03 14.49 -18.56
N ASN A 414 14.72 15.44 -17.66
CA ASN A 414 14.43 16.83 -18.02
C ASN A 414 15.71 17.68 -18.18
N GLY A 415 16.89 17.07 -18.10
CA GLY A 415 18.17 17.75 -18.35
C GLY A 415 18.76 18.48 -17.13
N GLN A 416 18.23 18.26 -15.92
CA GLN A 416 18.75 18.90 -14.72
C GLN A 416 20.01 18.15 -14.21
N TRP A 417 21.15 18.80 -14.24
CA TRP A 417 22.46 18.20 -13.89
C TRP A 417 22.51 17.67 -12.44
N TRP A 418 21.93 18.42 -11.49
CA TRP A 418 21.86 17.98 -10.09
C TRP A 418 21.06 16.67 -9.92
N ALA A 419 20.01 16.50 -10.70
CA ALA A 419 19.17 15.33 -10.65
C ALA A 419 19.85 14.10 -11.27
N ILE A 420 20.72 14.29 -12.28
CA ILE A 420 21.55 13.21 -12.82
C ILE A 420 22.46 12.67 -11.71
N GLY A 421 23.14 13.56 -10.97
CA GLY A 421 23.99 13.17 -9.85
C GLY A 421 23.21 12.43 -8.75
N LEU A 422 22.02 12.92 -8.37
CA LEU A 422 21.18 12.28 -7.36
C LEU A 422 20.60 10.95 -7.85
N SER A 423 20.25 10.81 -9.13
CA SER A 423 19.80 9.54 -9.70
C SER A 423 20.90 8.47 -9.67
N LEU A 424 22.13 8.86 -10.02
CA LEU A 424 23.28 7.94 -9.95
C LEU A 424 23.61 7.58 -8.49
N LEU A 425 23.56 8.53 -7.57
CA LEU A 425 23.74 8.28 -6.13
C LEU A 425 22.64 7.34 -5.60
N TRP A 426 21.40 7.55 -6.01
CA TRP A 426 20.27 6.68 -5.63
C TRP A 426 20.48 5.25 -6.13
N LEU A 427 20.91 5.06 -7.40
CA LEU A 427 21.24 3.74 -7.94
C LEU A 427 22.40 3.08 -7.21
N ALA A 428 23.45 3.86 -6.90
CA ALA A 428 24.57 3.36 -6.08
C ALA A 428 24.10 2.95 -4.68
N GLY A 429 23.19 3.73 -4.07
CA GLY A 429 22.53 3.42 -2.81
C GLY A 429 21.71 2.12 -2.88
N PHE A 430 20.96 1.91 -3.98
CA PHE A 430 20.24 0.66 -4.20
C PHE A 430 21.18 -0.54 -4.33
N VAL A 431 22.27 -0.41 -5.09
CA VAL A 431 23.28 -1.47 -5.22
C VAL A 431 23.92 -1.78 -3.87
N TRP A 432 24.28 -0.74 -3.09
CA TRP A 432 24.79 -0.92 -1.73
C TRP A 432 23.78 -1.63 -0.84
N LEU A 433 22.52 -1.19 -0.81
CA LEU A 433 21.45 -1.82 -0.06
C LEU A 433 21.29 -3.29 -0.44
N TYR A 434 21.24 -3.58 -1.75
CA TYR A 434 21.08 -4.93 -2.28
C TYR A 434 22.17 -5.88 -1.77
N PHE A 435 23.44 -5.49 -1.86
CA PHE A 435 24.54 -6.32 -1.38
C PHE A 435 24.64 -6.39 0.14
N ASP A 436 24.34 -5.30 0.84
CA ASP A 436 24.36 -5.26 2.30
C ASP A 436 23.29 -6.20 2.88
N GLN A 437 22.05 -6.12 2.39
CA GLN A 437 20.95 -6.94 2.90
C GLN A 437 21.08 -8.43 2.56
N ASN A 438 21.70 -8.77 1.44
CA ASN A 438 21.99 -10.17 1.10
C ASN A 438 23.12 -10.79 1.93
N LYS A 439 24.04 -9.99 2.49
CA LYS A 439 25.19 -10.46 3.31
C LYS A 439 24.87 -10.52 4.80
N ILE A 440 23.96 -9.70 5.28
CA ILE A 440 23.68 -9.56 6.71
C ILE A 440 22.87 -10.77 7.21
N ALA A 441 23.19 -11.24 8.42
CA ALA A 441 22.28 -12.07 9.20
C ALA A 441 20.95 -11.35 9.37
N LEU A 442 19.83 -12.10 9.29
CA LEU A 442 18.47 -11.53 9.31
C LEU A 442 18.32 -10.53 10.45
N PRO A 443 17.79 -9.32 10.20
CA PRO A 443 17.71 -8.25 11.19
C PRO A 443 16.98 -8.65 12.47
N SER A 444 15.94 -9.50 12.38
CA SER A 444 15.19 -10.01 13.54
C SER A 444 16.07 -10.80 14.52
N LYS A 445 17.14 -11.46 14.03
CA LYS A 445 18.11 -12.16 14.86
C LYS A 445 19.12 -11.23 15.53
N ARG A 446 19.29 -10.01 15.03
CA ARG A 446 20.12 -8.97 15.68
C ARG A 446 19.48 -8.39 16.94
N TYR A 447 18.17 -8.31 16.93
CA TYR A 447 17.40 -7.69 17.99
C TYR A 447 16.54 -8.78 18.63
N VAL A 448 17.08 -9.48 19.62
CA VAL A 448 16.33 -10.44 20.42
C VAL A 448 15.18 -9.70 21.07
N ILE A 449 13.97 -9.92 20.60
CA ILE A 449 12.77 -9.30 21.14
C ILE A 449 12.49 -10.00 22.48
N ALA A 450 12.81 -9.36 23.57
CA ALA A 450 12.44 -9.84 24.90
C ALA A 450 10.91 -9.82 25.01
N GLY A 451 10.26 -10.98 25.10
CA GLY A 451 8.83 -11.13 25.35
C GLY A 451 7.93 -11.32 24.11
N GLY A 452 8.41 -11.14 22.90
CA GLY A 452 7.69 -11.61 21.73
C GLY A 452 7.87 -13.12 21.60
N THR A 453 6.80 -13.89 21.52
CA THR A 453 6.86 -15.26 21.03
C THR A 453 7.28 -15.22 19.56
N ALA A 454 8.58 -15.05 19.33
CA ALA A 454 9.17 -15.53 18.11
C ALA A 454 8.80 -17.01 18.08
N ALA A 455 8.07 -17.44 17.05
CA ALA A 455 7.89 -18.85 16.82
C ALA A 455 9.30 -19.44 16.84
N ILE A 456 9.60 -20.22 17.86
CA ILE A 456 10.82 -21.01 17.92
C ILE A 456 10.66 -22.00 16.78
N VAL A 457 11.18 -21.63 15.62
CA VAL A 457 11.45 -22.59 14.58
C VAL A 457 12.59 -23.40 15.13
N SER A 458 12.26 -24.54 15.77
CA SER A 458 13.23 -25.55 16.13
C SER A 458 14.06 -25.83 14.88
N GLU A 459 15.37 -25.68 15.01
CA GLU A 459 16.32 -26.21 14.05
C GLU A 459 16.10 -27.72 13.95
N GLN A 460 15.27 -28.14 13.02
CA GLN A 460 15.32 -29.50 12.50
C GLN A 460 15.95 -29.44 11.10
N PRO A 461 16.94 -30.28 10.84
CA PRO A 461 17.60 -30.30 9.53
C PRO A 461 16.59 -30.68 8.47
N SER A 462 16.59 -29.90 7.41
CA SER A 462 15.79 -30.06 6.20
C SER A 462 16.08 -31.41 5.53
N SER A 463 15.24 -32.40 5.82
CA SER A 463 15.07 -33.59 4.98
C SER A 463 13.58 -34.00 5.03
N VAL A 464 12.72 -33.20 4.44
CA VAL A 464 11.39 -33.64 4.04
C VAL A 464 11.15 -33.10 2.63
N GLN A 465 11.28 -33.99 1.66
CA GLN A 465 10.70 -33.79 0.34
C GLN A 465 9.19 -33.59 0.51
N PRO A 466 8.54 -32.61 -0.13
CA PRO A 466 7.10 -32.54 -0.13
C PRO A 466 6.54 -33.70 -0.96
N SER A 467 5.88 -34.65 -0.30
CA SER A 467 4.99 -35.59 -0.95
C SER A 467 3.85 -34.78 -1.59
N ILE A 468 3.74 -34.88 -2.89
CA ILE A 468 2.60 -34.40 -3.68
C ILE A 468 1.40 -35.22 -3.24
N GLY A 469 0.57 -34.66 -2.37
CA GLY A 469 -0.76 -35.17 -2.03
C GLY A 469 -1.80 -34.44 -2.88
N GLU A 470 -2.75 -35.24 -3.35
CA GLU A 470 -3.80 -34.94 -4.31
C GLU A 470 -4.55 -33.62 -4.10
N ASP A 471 -4.94 -33.04 -5.23
CA ASP A 471 -5.72 -31.81 -5.40
C ASP A 471 -6.97 -31.78 -4.49
N LYS A 472 -6.93 -30.97 -3.44
CA LYS A 472 -8.15 -30.45 -2.80
C LYS A 472 -8.40 -29.04 -3.29
N GLU A 473 -9.43 -28.86 -4.08
CA GLU A 473 -10.01 -27.55 -4.39
C GLU A 473 -10.51 -26.92 -3.08
N TYR A 474 -9.88 -25.83 -2.66
CA TYR A 474 -10.41 -24.97 -1.60
C TYR A 474 -11.30 -23.91 -2.24
N GLU A 475 -12.58 -23.86 -1.88
CA GLU A 475 -13.48 -22.78 -2.27
C GLU A 475 -13.20 -21.53 -1.42
N ILE A 476 -13.28 -20.34 -2.05
CA ILE A 476 -13.06 -19.03 -1.43
C ILE A 476 -14.10 -18.71 -0.34
N SER A 477 -15.20 -19.46 -0.27
CA SER A 477 -16.20 -19.42 0.81
C SER A 477 -15.64 -19.76 2.20
N ASP A 478 -14.46 -20.41 2.27
CA ASP A 478 -13.84 -20.81 3.53
C ASP A 478 -12.97 -19.72 4.17
N ILE A 479 -12.89 -18.52 3.57
CA ILE A 479 -12.07 -17.40 4.05
C ILE A 479 -12.87 -16.32 4.79
N ASP A 480 -14.20 -16.35 4.67
CA ASP A 480 -15.09 -15.46 5.43
C ASP A 480 -15.22 -15.96 6.86
N GLY A 481 -14.41 -15.43 7.77
CA GLY A 481 -14.53 -15.70 9.20
C GLY A 481 -13.26 -16.13 9.92
N ILE A 482 -12.08 -16.01 9.31
CA ILE A 482 -10.84 -16.30 10.03
C ILE A 482 -10.52 -15.15 10.99
N ASP A 483 -10.92 -15.36 12.24
CA ASP A 483 -10.41 -14.61 13.38
C ASP A 483 -8.95 -15.01 13.62
N PHE A 484 -8.00 -14.14 13.25
CA PHE A 484 -6.57 -14.35 13.45
C PHE A 484 -6.12 -14.21 14.90
N SER A 485 -7.03 -14.02 15.86
CA SER A 485 -6.70 -13.82 17.29
C SER A 485 -6.30 -15.12 18.01
N ASN A 486 -6.46 -16.31 17.42
CA ASN A 486 -6.30 -17.61 18.10
C ASN A 486 -5.40 -18.63 17.37
N VAL A 487 -4.36 -18.20 16.67
CA VAL A 487 -3.37 -19.15 16.14
C VAL A 487 -2.30 -19.47 17.20
N THR A 488 -2.70 -20.16 18.27
CA THR A 488 -1.80 -20.92 19.11
C THR A 488 -2.00 -22.40 18.85
N LYS A 489 -1.10 -23.01 18.09
CA LYS A 489 -1.05 -24.47 17.95
C LYS A 489 -0.65 -25.10 19.27
N LYS A 490 -1.60 -25.77 19.94
CA LYS A 490 -1.30 -26.84 20.87
C LYS A 490 -1.47 -28.17 20.14
N ASN A 491 -0.38 -28.88 19.93
CA ASN A 491 -0.40 -30.30 19.60
C ASN A 491 -1.02 -31.06 20.76
N THR A 492 -2.16 -31.68 20.57
CA THR A 492 -2.60 -32.77 21.44
C THR A 492 -3.25 -33.87 20.61
N SER A 493 -2.78 -35.06 20.88
CA SER A 493 -3.16 -36.38 20.40
C SER A 493 -4.69 -36.59 20.27
N LYS A 494 -5.02 -37.38 19.25
CA LYS A 494 -6.34 -37.94 18.99
C LYS A 494 -6.99 -38.51 20.27
N LYS A 495 -8.12 -37.92 20.68
CA LYS A 495 -9.16 -38.59 21.43
C LYS A 495 -10.50 -38.25 20.83
N ASN A 496 -11.29 -39.30 20.60
CA ASN A 496 -12.68 -39.24 20.11
C ASN A 496 -13.52 -38.27 20.95
N VAL A 497 -14.11 -37.29 20.31
CA VAL A 497 -15.12 -36.42 20.92
C VAL A 497 -16.44 -36.74 20.24
N PRO A 498 -17.51 -37.08 20.99
CA PRO A 498 -18.82 -37.30 20.41
C PRO A 498 -19.42 -35.97 19.92
N THR A 499 -20.02 -35.99 18.76
CA THR A 499 -20.84 -34.91 18.19
C THR A 499 -21.97 -34.56 19.16
N LYS A 500 -21.93 -33.39 19.79
CA LYS A 500 -23.08 -32.77 20.42
C LYS A 500 -23.78 -31.90 19.39
N GLU A 501 -25.03 -32.27 19.06
CA GLU A 501 -25.97 -31.34 18.45
C GLU A 501 -26.25 -30.22 19.46
N TYR A 502 -26.06 -28.97 19.04
CA TYR A 502 -26.47 -27.81 19.82
C TYR A 502 -27.91 -27.45 19.47
N ASP A 503 -28.78 -27.44 20.48
CA ASP A 503 -30.14 -26.94 20.39
C ASP A 503 -30.10 -25.40 20.34
N LEU A 504 -30.88 -24.83 19.41
CA LEU A 504 -30.99 -23.38 19.21
C LEU A 504 -31.62 -22.63 20.40
N ASN A 505 -31.96 -23.32 21.48
CA ASN A 505 -32.55 -22.75 22.68
C ASN A 505 -31.54 -22.39 23.78
N ASP A 506 -30.24 -22.63 23.57
CA ASP A 506 -29.17 -22.31 24.54
C ASP A 506 -28.58 -20.91 24.40
N ILE A 507 -29.22 -20.00 23.66
CA ILE A 507 -28.81 -18.60 23.59
C ILE A 507 -29.60 -17.80 24.62
N ASP A 508 -28.95 -17.51 25.74
CA ASP A 508 -29.47 -16.75 26.85
C ASP A 508 -30.12 -15.41 26.43
N GLY A 509 -31.41 -15.31 26.72
CA GLY A 509 -32.05 -14.04 27.07
C GLY A 509 -32.66 -13.19 25.97
N GLN A 510 -32.84 -13.67 24.73
CA GLN A 510 -33.64 -12.97 23.73
C GLN A 510 -34.78 -13.84 23.20
N ASP A 511 -36.02 -13.42 23.52
CA ASP A 511 -37.26 -14.05 23.06
C ASP A 511 -37.51 -13.74 21.56
N PHE A 512 -37.31 -14.73 20.70
CA PHE A 512 -37.61 -14.68 19.26
C PHE A 512 -38.97 -15.35 18.90
N SER A 513 -39.95 -15.31 19.77
CA SER A 513 -41.25 -15.95 19.59
C SER A 513 -42.09 -15.48 18.38
N HIS A 514 -41.57 -14.50 17.58
CA HIS A 514 -42.27 -13.93 16.43
C HIS A 514 -41.70 -14.25 15.05
N VAL A 515 -40.74 -15.16 14.92
CA VAL A 515 -40.25 -15.57 13.59
C VAL A 515 -41.03 -16.80 13.12
N SER A 516 -42.08 -16.57 12.31
CA SER A 516 -42.85 -17.63 11.69
C SER A 516 -42.01 -18.41 10.68
N LYS A 517 -41.94 -19.72 10.84
CA LYS A 517 -41.46 -20.68 9.83
C LYS A 517 -42.34 -20.57 8.58
N LYS A 518 -41.81 -20.08 7.46
CA LYS A 518 -42.35 -20.42 6.14
C LYS A 518 -41.57 -21.60 5.58
N LYS A 519 -42.35 -22.57 5.14
CA LYS A 519 -41.94 -23.84 4.50
C LYS A 519 -41.07 -23.62 3.27
#